data_69b0849d0e8d5d09949de7cb38f24d50
#
_entry.id   69b0849d0e8d5d09949de7cb38f24d50
#
_cell.length_a   1.000
_cell.length_b   1.000
_cell.length_c   1.000
_cell.angle_alpha   90.00
_cell.angle_beta   90.00
_cell.angle_gamma   90.00
#
_symmetry.space_group_name_H-M   'P 1'
#
loop_
_entity.id
_entity.type
_entity.pdbx_description
1 polymer ?
#
loop_
_entity_poly.entity_id
_entity_poly.type
_entity_poly.pdbx_seq_one_letter_code
_entity_poly.pdbx_strand_id
1 'polypeptide(L)' 'MRTYFDRIVSATGKDYYIERSISGYYRLMLDGEPVFDDSAAEDFNEDRETAEAFFANYLLEYVVPEDKKTIKNGIITLL' A
#
# COMPACT_ATOMS: atom_id res chain seq x y z
N MET A 1 7.36 11.69 -11.69
CA MET A 1 7.69 11.84 -10.26
C MET A 1 7.16 10.63 -9.48
N ARG A 2 7.96 10.09 -8.57
CA ARG A 2 7.54 8.95 -7.77
C ARG A 2 6.68 9.43 -6.60
N THR A 3 5.55 8.77 -6.40
CA THR A 3 4.67 9.06 -5.27
C THR A 3 5.21 8.40 -4.00
N TYR A 4 4.64 8.76 -2.87
CA TYR A 4 4.94 8.09 -1.60
C TYR A 4 4.66 6.59 -1.71
N PHE A 5 3.51 6.23 -2.31
CA PHE A 5 3.15 4.83 -2.54
C PHE A 5 4.23 4.12 -3.37
N ASP A 6 4.67 4.73 -4.48
CA ASP A 6 5.68 4.13 -5.35
C ASP A 6 6.99 3.86 -4.62
N ARG A 7 7.39 4.79 -3.75
CA ARG A 7 8.63 4.64 -2.97
C ARG A 7 8.52 3.47 -1.99
N ILE A 8 7.38 3.33 -1.34
CA ILE A 8 7.16 2.24 -0.40
C ILE A 8 7.12 0.90 -1.14
N VAL A 9 6.45 0.84 -2.29
CA VAL A 9 6.41 -0.37 -3.11
C VAL A 9 7.81 -0.80 -3.51
N SER A 10 8.65 0.14 -3.95
CA SER A 10 10.04 -0.18 -4.29
C SER A 10 10.79 -0.80 -3.13
N ALA A 11 10.56 -0.29 -1.92
CA ALA A 11 11.24 -0.79 -0.74
C ALA A 11 10.82 -2.21 -0.37
N THR A 12 9.61 -2.64 -0.77
CA THR A 12 9.16 -4.02 -0.51
C THR A 12 9.90 -5.06 -1.37
N GLY A 13 10.43 -4.63 -2.51
CA GLY A 13 11.03 -5.54 -3.48
C GLY A 13 10.02 -6.36 -4.26
N LYS A 14 8.74 -6.04 -4.17
CA LYS A 14 7.66 -6.76 -4.86
C LYS A 14 6.83 -5.77 -5.69
N ASP A 15 6.12 -6.28 -6.70
CA ASP A 15 5.39 -5.46 -7.66
C ASP A 15 3.94 -5.22 -7.24
N TYR A 16 3.76 -4.50 -6.15
CA TYR A 16 2.41 -4.10 -5.74
C TYR A 16 1.88 -2.99 -6.64
N TYR A 17 0.58 -3.00 -6.89
CA TYR A 17 -0.06 -1.94 -7.65
C TYR A 17 -1.50 -1.76 -7.17
N ILE A 18 -2.10 -0.63 -7.53
CA ILE A 18 -3.48 -0.32 -7.16
C ILE A 18 -4.36 -0.47 -8.38
N GLU A 19 -5.46 -1.20 -8.23
CA GLU A 19 -6.44 -1.40 -9.27
C GLU A 19 -7.78 -0.85 -8.81
N ARG A 20 -8.49 -0.18 -9.72
CA ARG A 20 -9.85 0.27 -9.44
C ARG A 20 -10.84 -0.75 -10.00
N SER A 21 -11.71 -1.28 -9.15
CA SER A 21 -12.73 -2.23 -9.56
C SER A 21 -13.85 -1.53 -10.34
N ILE A 22 -14.68 -2.34 -10.99
CA ILE A 22 -15.87 -1.82 -11.70
C ILE A 22 -16.79 -1.09 -10.73
N SER A 23 -16.86 -1.55 -9.48
CA SER A 23 -17.68 -0.93 -8.44
C SER A 23 -17.12 0.40 -7.92
N GLY A 24 -15.93 0.79 -8.36
CA GLY A 24 -15.32 2.04 -7.95
C GLY A 24 -14.41 1.95 -6.73
N TYR A 25 -14.19 0.74 -6.20
CA TYR A 25 -13.28 0.55 -5.08
C TYR A 25 -11.85 0.42 -5.57
N TYR A 26 -10.92 0.86 -4.71
CA TYR A 26 -9.51 0.67 -4.98
C TYR A 26 -9.01 -0.56 -4.23
N ARG A 27 -8.16 -1.33 -4.89
CA ARG A 27 -7.61 -2.57 -4.34
C ARG A 27 -6.10 -2.56 -4.44
N LEU A 28 -5.44 -3.09 -3.42
CA LEU A 28 -4.02 -3.37 -3.49
C LEU A 28 -3.83 -4.76 -4.09
N MET A 29 -3.03 -4.84 -5.14
CA MET A 29 -2.82 -6.07 -5.91
C MET A 29 -1.37 -6.50 -5.83
N LEU A 30 -1.14 -7.79 -5.87
CA LEU A 30 0.18 -8.38 -6.02
C LEU A 30 0.05 -9.65 -6.87
N ASP A 31 0.83 -9.72 -7.95
CA ASP A 31 0.83 -10.88 -8.87
C ASP A 31 -0.56 -11.24 -9.39
N GLY A 32 -1.37 -10.22 -9.66
CA GLY A 32 -2.71 -10.43 -10.19
C GLY A 32 -3.76 -10.83 -9.16
N GLU A 33 -3.40 -10.86 -7.87
CA GLU A 33 -4.30 -11.25 -6.80
C GLU A 33 -4.51 -10.10 -5.84
N PRO A 34 -5.74 -9.90 -5.31
CA PRO A 34 -5.96 -8.89 -4.26
C PRO A 34 -5.20 -9.26 -2.99
N VAL A 35 -4.60 -8.27 -2.36
CA VAL A 35 -3.91 -8.48 -1.09
C VAL A 35 -4.90 -8.60 0.06
N PHE A 36 -6.02 -7.87 -0.02
CA PHE A 36 -7.09 -7.92 0.98
C PHE A 36 -8.29 -8.64 0.39
N ASP A 37 -9.11 -9.24 1.25
CA ASP A 37 -10.35 -9.85 0.80
C ASP A 37 -11.38 -8.79 0.39
N ASP A 38 -12.48 -9.22 -0.24
CA ASP A 38 -13.49 -8.31 -0.77
C ASP A 38 -14.13 -7.44 0.29
N SER A 39 -14.30 -7.94 1.51
CA SER A 39 -14.92 -7.15 2.57
C SER A 39 -14.04 -6.00 3.02
N ALA A 40 -12.73 -6.20 3.02
CA ALA A 40 -11.79 -5.13 3.34
C ALA A 40 -11.74 -4.07 2.23
N ALA A 41 -11.91 -4.50 0.99
CA ALA A 41 -11.86 -3.59 -0.16
C ALA A 41 -12.99 -2.57 -0.16
N GLU A 42 -14.13 -2.89 0.46
CA GLU A 42 -15.28 -1.98 0.50
C GLU A 42 -14.96 -0.68 1.23
N ASP A 43 -14.00 -0.69 2.12
CA ASP A 43 -13.64 0.48 2.91
C ASP A 43 -12.87 1.53 2.09
N PHE A 44 -12.51 1.22 0.84
CA PHE A 44 -11.67 2.08 0.01
C PHE A 44 -12.39 2.58 -1.24
N ASN A 45 -13.68 2.87 -1.14
CA ASN A 45 -14.42 3.50 -2.24
C ASN A 45 -14.25 5.02 -2.26
N GLU A 46 -13.25 5.53 -1.54
CA GLU A 46 -12.93 6.94 -1.50
C GLU A 46 -12.02 7.33 -2.65
N ASP A 47 -11.40 8.50 -2.56
CA ASP A 47 -10.52 8.93 -3.63
C ASP A 47 -9.24 8.08 -3.66
N ARG A 48 -8.55 8.13 -4.78
CA ARG A 48 -7.34 7.36 -4.99
C ARG A 48 -6.23 7.75 -4.02
N GLU A 49 -6.12 9.04 -3.71
CA GLU A 49 -5.08 9.53 -2.81
C GLU A 49 -5.20 8.92 -1.42
N THR A 50 -6.41 8.85 -0.89
CA THR A 50 -6.67 8.24 0.41
C THR A 50 -6.34 6.75 0.39
N ALA A 51 -6.74 6.05 -0.67
CA ALA A 51 -6.45 4.63 -0.82
C ALA A 51 -4.95 4.39 -0.91
N GLU A 52 -4.23 5.19 -1.69
CA GLU A 52 -2.79 5.07 -1.82
C GLU A 52 -2.08 5.24 -0.48
N ALA A 53 -2.51 6.23 0.30
CA ALA A 53 -1.90 6.49 1.61
C ALA A 53 -2.10 5.29 2.54
N PHE A 54 -3.31 4.74 2.55
CA PHE A 54 -3.60 3.56 3.37
C PHE A 54 -2.74 2.37 2.97
N PHE A 55 -2.69 2.07 1.68
CA PHE A 55 -1.92 0.93 1.19
C PHE A 55 -0.42 1.13 1.41
N ALA A 56 0.08 2.35 1.23
CA ALA A 56 1.48 2.65 1.49
C ALA A 56 1.83 2.40 2.96
N ASN A 57 0.98 2.83 3.88
CA ASN A 57 1.22 2.63 5.31
C ASN A 57 1.16 1.15 5.68
N TYR A 58 0.23 0.40 5.08
CA TYR A 58 0.15 -1.03 5.29
C TYR A 58 1.46 -1.71 4.85
N LEU A 59 1.94 -1.39 3.65
CA LEU A 59 3.16 -1.98 3.14
C LEU A 59 4.38 -1.60 3.98
N LEU A 60 4.45 -0.35 4.39
CA LEU A 60 5.55 0.12 5.22
C LEU A 60 5.60 -0.64 6.55
N GLU A 61 4.45 -0.87 7.16
CA GLU A 61 4.38 -1.53 8.46
C GLU A 61 4.60 -3.04 8.37
N TYR A 62 3.99 -3.70 7.40
CA TYR A 62 3.91 -5.17 7.40
C TYR A 62 4.76 -5.86 6.33
N VAL A 63 5.18 -5.16 5.30
CA VAL A 63 5.85 -5.80 4.16
C VAL A 63 7.28 -5.30 3.95
N VAL A 64 7.54 -4.02 4.14
CA VAL A 64 8.90 -3.48 3.99
C VAL A 64 9.83 -4.15 5.00
N PRO A 65 10.99 -4.68 4.56
CA PRO A 65 11.93 -5.34 5.48
C PRO A 65 12.43 -4.40 6.57
N GLU A 66 12.74 -4.99 7.73
CA GLU A 66 13.19 -4.23 8.91
C GLU A 66 14.43 -3.39 8.63
N ASP A 67 15.35 -3.88 7.79
CA ASP A 67 16.57 -3.17 7.47
C ASP A 67 16.38 -1.99 6.53
N LYS A 68 15.17 -1.80 6.01
CA LYS A 68 14.85 -0.68 5.11
C LYS A 68 13.96 0.37 5.75
N LYS A 69 13.67 0.22 7.02
CA LYS A 69 12.83 1.19 7.74
C LYS A 69 13.36 1.37 9.16
N THR A 70 12.96 2.46 9.79
CA THR A 70 13.27 2.74 11.18
C THR A 70 12.01 3.16 11.90
N ILE A 71 11.94 2.87 13.19
CA ILE A 71 10.82 3.25 14.04
C ILE A 71 11.37 4.17 15.14
N LYS A 72 10.77 5.36 15.25
CA LYS A 72 11.16 6.32 16.27
C LYS A 72 9.91 6.99 16.80
N ASN A 73 9.70 6.90 18.11
CA ASN A 73 8.50 7.46 18.76
C ASN A 73 7.21 6.97 18.13
N GLY A 74 7.18 5.69 17.74
CA GLY A 74 6.00 5.09 17.11
C GLY A 74 5.80 5.43 15.64
N ILE A 75 6.71 6.21 15.06
CA ILE A 75 6.61 6.60 13.66
C ILE A 75 7.57 5.77 12.84
N ILE A 76 7.03 5.12 11.80
CA ILE A 76 7.83 4.30 10.89
C ILE A 76 8.27 5.18 9.72
N THR A 77 9.56 5.17 9.45
CA THR A 77 10.14 5.96 8.37
C THR A 77 10.97 5.06 7.46
N LEU A 78 10.82 5.26 6.16
CA LEU A 78 11.64 4.56 5.16
C LEU A 78 13.07 5.10 5.20
N LEU A 79 14.02 4.20 5.23
CA LEU A 79 15.44 4.58 5.21
C LEU A 79 15.91 4.96 3.80
#